data_29cbabc51b2b6ec45a9f99ee0070395b
#
_entry.id   29cbabc51b2b6ec45a9f99ee0070395b
#
_cell.length_a   1.000
_cell.length_b   1.000
_cell.length_c   1.000
_cell.angle_alpha   90.00
_cell.angle_beta   90.00
_cell.angle_gamma   90.00
#
_symmetry.space_group_name_H-M   'P 1'
#
loop_
_entity.id
_entity.type
_entity.pdbx_description
1 polymer ?
#
loop_
_entity_poly.entity_id
_entity_poly.type
_entity_poly.pdbx_seq_one_letter_code
_entity_poly.pdbx_strand_id
1 'polypeptide(L)'
;MIRFTWEDIESAVAGKTAPPDVFARGTALTVGNFDGPHIGHDSLFALVRAEAKKDDLTPGVVAFKQSLGAFKSEGFYEGDLSTLAQRLSVIEARGMAFAIVIDFSDKFGKMDGHSFLSMLVRGCGMKFIAEGWDFRCGYRGAYGMKEIRAFSRKSGIVSEFPEPTLYKGERVSSSLIRLRIFEGDIRSAEAMLGRKYALDCSAFVWKKDGGALTAERSAFVQVLPEHGTYGVRVITDGCVSEARFTAESHILCLENLQKDVRHIKAVEFIRTIKE
;
A
#
# COMPACT_ATOMS: atom_id res chain seq x y z
N MET A 1 5.02 -11.15 8.66
CA MET A 1 4.77 -9.88 9.39
C MET A 1 3.56 -10.03 10.31
N ILE A 2 3.67 -9.61 11.59
CA ILE A 2 2.58 -9.64 12.57
C ILE A 2 1.57 -8.54 12.21
N ARG A 3 0.28 -8.81 12.39
CA ARG A 3 -0.79 -7.84 12.09
C ARG A 3 -1.59 -7.53 13.34
N PHE A 4 -1.83 -6.26 13.58
CA PHE A 4 -2.67 -5.74 14.65
C PHE A 4 -3.78 -4.88 14.04
N THR A 5 -4.88 -4.78 14.75
CA THR A 5 -5.96 -3.82 14.45
C THR A 5 -5.77 -2.54 15.27
N TRP A 6 -6.55 -1.52 14.99
CA TRP A 6 -6.58 -0.33 15.84
C TRP A 6 -7.19 -0.61 17.20
N GLU A 7 -8.15 -1.50 17.27
CA GLU A 7 -8.81 -1.96 18.49
C GLU A 7 -7.83 -2.65 19.45
N ASP A 8 -6.82 -3.35 18.93
CA ASP A 8 -5.74 -3.94 19.76
C ASP A 8 -4.96 -2.83 20.45
N ILE A 9 -4.67 -1.74 19.75
CA ILE A 9 -3.98 -0.56 20.33
C ILE A 9 -4.86 0.14 21.35
N GLU A 10 -6.15 0.37 21.06
CA GLU A 10 -7.11 0.95 22.02
C GLU A 10 -7.22 0.08 23.28
N SER A 11 -7.25 -1.24 23.14
CA SER A 11 -7.34 -2.18 24.24
C SER A 11 -6.09 -2.17 25.13
N ALA A 12 -4.91 -2.12 24.54
CA ALA A 12 -3.64 -2.00 25.26
C ALA A 12 -3.57 -0.67 26.03
N VAL A 13 -3.94 0.45 25.40
CA VAL A 13 -3.97 1.77 26.06
C VAL A 13 -4.98 1.83 27.22
N ALA A 14 -6.10 1.13 27.09
CA ALA A 14 -7.12 1.04 28.13
C ALA A 14 -6.76 0.06 29.27
N GLY A 15 -5.63 -0.65 29.19
CA GLY A 15 -5.22 -1.67 30.15
C GLY A 15 -6.09 -2.93 30.15
N LYS A 16 -6.85 -3.16 29.07
CA LYS A 16 -7.71 -4.35 28.92
C LYS A 16 -6.91 -5.57 28.46
N THR A 17 -5.83 -5.37 27.75
CA THR A 17 -4.88 -6.40 27.30
C THR A 17 -3.46 -5.96 27.59
N ALA A 18 -2.56 -6.91 27.84
CA ALA A 18 -1.14 -6.62 27.91
C ALA A 18 -0.65 -6.16 26.53
N PRO A 19 0.28 -5.19 26.45
CA PRO A 19 0.92 -4.84 25.18
C PRO A 19 1.61 -6.09 24.59
N PRO A 20 1.48 -6.31 23.26
CA PRO A 20 2.19 -7.41 22.59
C PRO A 20 3.71 -7.34 22.81
N ASP A 21 4.36 -8.49 22.96
CA ASP A 21 5.81 -8.60 23.18
C ASP A 21 6.65 -7.88 22.11
N VAL A 22 6.14 -7.81 20.88
CA VAL A 22 6.77 -7.10 19.77
C VAL A 22 6.94 -5.61 20.05
N PHE A 23 6.20 -5.01 20.98
CA PHE A 23 6.30 -3.60 21.39
C PHE A 23 7.18 -3.38 22.63
N ALA A 24 7.66 -4.45 23.28
CA ALA A 24 8.35 -4.37 24.57
C ALA A 24 9.59 -3.44 24.56
N ARG A 25 10.30 -3.36 23.42
CA ARG A 25 11.47 -2.48 23.27
C ARG A 25 11.10 -1.07 22.78
N GLY A 26 9.86 -0.84 22.45
CA GLY A 26 9.38 0.31 21.70
C GLY A 26 9.43 0.11 20.20
N THR A 27 8.87 1.06 19.47
CA THR A 27 8.70 0.92 18.01
C THR A 27 9.19 2.14 17.24
N ALA A 28 9.65 1.88 16.02
CA ALA A 28 9.90 2.87 14.99
C ALA A 28 8.83 2.71 13.89
N LEU A 29 8.13 3.79 13.55
CA LEU A 29 6.93 3.74 12.73
C LEU A 29 6.96 4.67 11.52
N THR A 30 6.18 4.33 10.54
CA THR A 30 5.66 5.25 9.52
C THR A 30 4.18 4.99 9.31
N VAL A 31 3.41 6.03 9.00
CA VAL A 31 1.95 5.98 8.86
C VAL A 31 1.57 6.37 7.43
N GLY A 32 0.77 5.58 6.76
CA GLY A 32 0.36 5.94 5.41
C GLY A 32 -0.69 5.03 4.83
N ASN A 33 -1.26 5.46 3.73
CA ASN A 33 -2.15 4.60 2.95
C ASN A 33 -1.37 3.46 2.29
N PHE A 34 -0.13 3.74 1.88
CA PHE A 34 0.77 2.82 1.18
C PHE A 34 0.10 2.12 -0.01
N ASP A 35 -0.82 2.81 -0.69
CA ASP A 35 -1.42 2.25 -1.88
C ASP A 35 -0.37 2.14 -2.98
N GLY A 36 -0.03 0.88 -3.32
CA GLY A 36 1.12 0.56 -4.16
C GLY A 36 2.43 1.08 -3.55
N PRO A 37 2.96 0.48 -2.45
CA PRO A 37 4.24 0.92 -1.90
C PRO A 37 5.26 1.10 -3.03
N HIS A 38 5.87 2.27 -3.10
CA HIS A 38 6.71 2.72 -4.22
C HIS A 38 8.05 3.27 -3.70
N ILE A 39 8.98 3.59 -4.60
CA ILE A 39 10.34 4.06 -4.24
C ILE A 39 10.33 5.29 -3.31
N GLY A 40 9.28 6.13 -3.37
CA GLY A 40 9.10 7.23 -2.41
C GLY A 40 8.78 6.75 -0.99
N HIS A 41 8.09 5.62 -0.84
CA HIS A 41 7.87 5.01 0.48
C HIS A 41 9.12 4.25 0.96
N ASP A 42 9.98 3.78 0.05
CA ASP A 42 11.19 3.05 0.41
C ASP A 42 12.15 3.92 1.26
N SER A 43 12.17 5.25 1.06
CA SER A 43 12.92 6.17 1.91
C SER A 43 12.41 6.18 3.36
N LEU A 44 11.06 6.16 3.55
CA LEU A 44 10.46 6.09 4.88
C LEU A 44 10.76 4.75 5.56
N PHE A 45 10.61 3.64 4.84
CA PHE A 45 10.95 2.31 5.37
C PHE A 45 12.42 2.17 5.71
N ALA A 46 13.31 2.80 4.94
CA ALA A 46 14.74 2.81 5.21
C ALA A 46 15.07 3.56 6.52
N LEU A 47 14.47 4.72 6.75
CA LEU A 47 14.62 5.50 7.98
C LEU A 47 14.08 4.73 9.19
N VAL A 48 12.89 4.17 9.10
CA VAL A 48 12.30 3.34 10.16
C VAL A 48 13.20 2.17 10.53
N ARG A 49 13.76 1.45 9.55
CA ARG A 49 14.69 0.34 9.81
C ARG A 49 16.02 0.79 10.39
N ALA A 50 16.55 1.92 9.90
CA ALA A 50 17.82 2.45 10.39
C ALA A 50 17.72 2.84 11.85
N GLU A 51 16.67 3.57 12.23
CA GLU A 51 16.46 3.96 13.62
C GLU A 51 16.09 2.75 14.51
N ALA A 52 15.29 1.83 14.00
CA ALA A 52 14.98 0.59 14.71
C ALA A 52 16.25 -0.21 15.04
N LYS A 53 17.18 -0.32 14.10
CA LYS A 53 18.48 -0.99 14.32
C LYS A 53 19.38 -0.22 15.31
N LYS A 54 19.39 1.11 15.24
CA LYS A 54 20.22 1.96 16.08
C LYS A 54 19.81 1.90 17.56
N ASP A 55 18.52 1.97 17.82
CA ASP A 55 17.97 2.11 19.18
C ASP A 55 17.27 0.83 19.68
N ASP A 56 17.51 -0.30 19.03
CA ASP A 56 16.92 -1.63 19.37
C ASP A 56 15.38 -1.61 19.43
N LEU A 57 14.76 -0.92 18.47
CA LEU A 57 13.30 -0.80 18.35
C LEU A 57 12.75 -1.83 17.36
N THR A 58 11.45 -2.06 17.39
CA THR A 58 10.76 -2.89 16.40
C THR A 58 10.23 -2.01 15.25
N PRO A 59 10.64 -2.27 13.98
CA PRO A 59 10.16 -1.50 12.84
C PRO A 59 8.75 -1.91 12.44
N GLY A 60 7.86 -0.96 12.24
CA GLY A 60 6.48 -1.23 11.86
C GLY A 60 5.85 -0.13 11.03
N VAL A 61 4.65 -0.42 10.56
CA VAL A 61 3.81 0.53 9.83
C VAL A 61 2.42 0.63 10.44
N VAL A 62 1.81 1.79 10.26
CA VAL A 62 0.36 1.98 10.44
C VAL A 62 -0.24 2.20 9.06
N ALA A 63 -1.10 1.29 8.62
CA ALA A 63 -1.70 1.29 7.29
C ALA A 63 -3.23 1.28 7.38
N PHE A 64 -3.90 1.78 6.34
CA PHE A 64 -5.34 1.75 6.26
C PHE A 64 -5.82 0.53 5.47
N LYS A 65 -6.91 -0.10 5.92
CA LYS A 65 -7.49 -1.26 5.26
C LYS A 65 -7.95 -0.92 3.83
N GLN A 66 -8.64 0.19 3.69
CA GLN A 66 -9.09 0.72 2.41
C GLN A 66 -8.22 1.90 1.97
N SER A 67 -8.07 2.08 0.67
CA SER A 67 -7.39 3.27 0.16
C SER A 67 -8.17 4.54 0.51
N LEU A 68 -7.51 5.48 1.17
CA LEU A 68 -8.11 6.79 1.46
C LEU A 68 -8.38 7.60 0.18
N GLY A 69 -7.81 7.22 -0.95
CA GLY A 69 -8.11 7.80 -2.26
C GLY A 69 -9.59 7.66 -2.62
N ALA A 70 -10.18 6.49 -2.35
CA ALA A 70 -11.60 6.22 -2.58
C ALA A 70 -12.53 7.16 -1.79
N PHE A 71 -12.10 7.64 -0.60
CA PHE A 71 -12.88 8.55 0.24
C PHE A 71 -12.60 10.04 -0.03
N LYS A 72 -11.48 10.39 -0.66
CA LYS A 72 -11.04 11.77 -0.86
C LYS A 72 -11.31 12.29 -2.27
N SER A 73 -11.57 11.41 -3.24
CA SER A 73 -11.81 11.83 -4.61
C SER A 73 -13.23 12.34 -4.77
N GLU A 74 -13.40 13.68 -4.83
CA GLU A 74 -14.61 14.31 -5.37
C GLU A 74 -14.70 14.16 -6.91
N GLY A 75 -14.00 13.16 -7.48
CA GLY A 75 -13.86 12.95 -8.91
C GLY A 75 -13.59 11.49 -9.28
N PHE A 76 -13.10 11.27 -10.48
CA PHE A 76 -12.83 9.98 -11.06
C PHE A 76 -11.78 9.19 -10.24
N TYR A 77 -12.20 8.10 -9.62
CA TYR A 77 -11.34 7.14 -8.91
C TYR A 77 -11.18 5.88 -9.75
N GLU A 78 -9.99 5.66 -10.25
CA GLU A 78 -9.67 4.61 -11.21
C GLU A 78 -9.29 3.28 -10.56
N GLY A 79 -9.35 3.18 -9.25
CA GLY A 79 -9.03 1.99 -8.49
C GLY A 79 -7.74 2.09 -7.67
N ASP A 80 -7.52 1.10 -6.82
CA ASP A 80 -6.32 0.96 -5.99
C ASP A 80 -5.12 0.50 -6.84
N LEU A 81 -3.90 0.87 -6.45
CA LEU A 81 -2.69 0.30 -7.05
C LEU A 81 -2.44 -1.13 -6.60
N SER A 82 -2.92 -1.50 -5.41
CA SER A 82 -2.69 -2.82 -4.84
C SER A 82 -3.77 -3.18 -3.82
N THR A 83 -4.10 -4.45 -3.72
CA THR A 83 -4.93 -4.97 -2.62
C THR A 83 -4.20 -4.85 -1.28
N LEU A 84 -4.94 -4.92 -0.16
CA LEU A 84 -4.31 -4.92 1.16
C LEU A 84 -3.30 -6.05 1.32
N ALA A 85 -3.61 -7.24 0.79
CA ALA A 85 -2.70 -8.39 0.85
C ALA A 85 -1.39 -8.11 0.12
N GLN A 86 -1.45 -7.56 -1.09
CA GLN A 86 -0.26 -7.16 -1.85
C GLN A 86 0.53 -6.07 -1.13
N ARG A 87 -0.14 -5.03 -0.58
CA ARG A 87 0.51 -3.96 0.18
C ARG A 87 1.31 -4.50 1.36
N LEU A 88 0.67 -5.33 2.19
CA LEU A 88 1.30 -5.90 3.36
C LEU A 88 2.47 -6.83 3.01
N SER A 89 2.35 -7.62 1.93
CA SER A 89 3.45 -8.46 1.43
C SER A 89 4.66 -7.62 1.01
N VAL A 90 4.43 -6.52 0.28
CA VAL A 90 5.51 -5.60 -0.14
C VAL A 90 6.15 -4.92 1.08
N ILE A 91 5.36 -4.47 2.04
CA ILE A 91 5.84 -3.83 3.27
C ILE A 91 6.69 -4.83 4.11
N GLU A 92 6.26 -6.07 4.22
CA GLU A 92 7.01 -7.13 4.87
C GLU A 92 8.37 -7.37 4.18
N ALA A 93 8.36 -7.47 2.86
CA ALA A 93 9.59 -7.62 2.06
C ALA A 93 10.55 -6.43 2.21
N ARG A 94 10.06 -5.24 2.61
CA ARG A 94 10.87 -4.08 2.97
C ARG A 94 11.38 -4.10 4.41
N GLY A 95 11.15 -5.20 5.15
CA GLY A 95 11.72 -5.42 6.48
C GLY A 95 10.91 -4.83 7.64
N MET A 96 9.63 -4.54 7.45
CA MET A 96 8.74 -4.21 8.55
C MET A 96 8.33 -5.48 9.29
N ALA A 97 8.45 -5.47 10.61
CA ALA A 97 8.16 -6.62 11.45
C ALA A 97 6.65 -6.75 11.76
N PHE A 98 5.94 -5.62 11.80
CA PHE A 98 4.51 -5.60 12.07
C PHE A 98 3.78 -4.49 11.29
N ALA A 99 2.47 -4.64 11.19
CA ALA A 99 1.56 -3.62 10.69
C ALA A 99 0.36 -3.45 11.64
N ILE A 100 0.01 -2.21 11.95
CA ILE A 100 -1.27 -1.85 12.56
C ILE A 100 -2.19 -1.46 11.41
N VAL A 101 -3.27 -2.24 11.20
CA VAL A 101 -4.21 -2.00 10.11
C VAL A 101 -5.45 -1.30 10.66
N ILE A 102 -5.69 -0.09 10.20
CA ILE A 102 -6.83 0.72 10.60
C ILE A 102 -7.98 0.49 9.61
N ASP A 103 -9.12 0.05 10.12
CA ASP A 103 -10.40 0.12 9.40
C ASP A 103 -10.98 1.51 9.62
N PHE A 104 -11.03 2.32 8.55
CA PHE A 104 -11.41 3.73 8.66
C PHE A 104 -12.91 3.84 8.95
N SER A 105 -13.25 4.21 10.17
CA SER A 105 -14.62 4.45 10.61
C SER A 105 -14.86 5.94 10.88
N ASP A 106 -16.12 6.35 10.98
CA ASP A 106 -16.51 7.71 11.36
C ASP A 106 -15.91 8.14 12.71
N LYS A 107 -15.82 7.21 13.65
CA LYS A 107 -15.19 7.45 14.97
C LYS A 107 -13.71 7.74 14.80
N PHE A 108 -12.99 6.90 14.05
CA PHE A 108 -11.56 7.10 13.79
C PHE A 108 -11.33 8.38 12.99
N GLY A 109 -12.13 8.64 11.97
CA GLY A 109 -12.03 9.83 11.12
C GLY A 109 -12.19 11.17 11.85
N LYS A 110 -12.83 11.18 13.05
CA LYS A 110 -13.00 12.35 13.93
C LYS A 110 -11.90 12.49 14.97
N MET A 111 -10.97 11.53 15.06
CA MET A 111 -9.86 11.59 16.02
C MET A 111 -8.92 12.74 15.65
N ASP A 112 -8.53 13.56 16.62
CA ASP A 112 -7.53 14.62 16.41
C ASP A 112 -6.11 14.02 16.34
N GLY A 113 -5.18 14.77 15.72
CA GLY A 113 -3.83 14.28 15.48
C GLY A 113 -3.00 14.07 16.75
N HIS A 114 -3.21 14.87 17.78
CA HIS A 114 -2.54 14.70 19.06
C HIS A 114 -2.96 13.39 19.74
N SER A 115 -4.26 13.11 19.77
CA SER A 115 -4.82 11.87 20.31
C SER A 115 -4.31 10.65 19.51
N PHE A 116 -4.31 10.72 18.18
CA PHE A 116 -3.78 9.66 17.33
C PHE A 116 -2.32 9.31 17.66
N LEU A 117 -1.43 10.31 17.69
CA LEU A 117 -0.02 10.08 18.02
C LEU A 117 0.18 9.62 19.48
N SER A 118 -0.60 10.16 20.40
CA SER A 118 -0.56 9.74 21.81
C SER A 118 -0.97 8.27 21.99
N MET A 119 -1.93 7.79 21.20
CA MET A 119 -2.32 6.38 21.17
C MET A 119 -1.16 5.49 20.70
N LEU A 120 -0.42 5.90 19.66
CA LEU A 120 0.75 5.16 19.17
C LEU A 120 1.88 5.14 20.22
N VAL A 121 2.14 6.27 20.88
CA VAL A 121 3.15 6.30 21.95
C VAL A 121 2.77 5.37 23.10
N ARG A 122 1.52 5.41 23.56
CA ARG A 122 1.05 4.65 24.72
C ARG A 122 0.77 3.18 24.41
N GLY A 123 0.23 2.89 23.23
CA GLY A 123 -0.29 1.57 22.86
C GLY A 123 0.75 0.65 22.22
N CYS A 124 1.72 1.20 21.50
CA CYS A 124 2.80 0.42 20.90
C CYS A 124 4.21 0.94 21.19
N GLY A 125 4.35 1.84 22.17
CA GLY A 125 5.67 2.34 22.56
C GLY A 125 6.41 3.08 21.47
N MET A 126 5.72 3.87 20.62
CA MET A 126 6.37 4.61 19.54
C MET A 126 7.44 5.56 20.09
N LYS A 127 8.68 5.40 19.62
CA LYS A 127 9.84 6.26 19.93
C LYS A 127 10.36 7.00 18.73
N PHE A 128 10.05 6.53 17.52
CA PHE A 128 10.45 7.14 16.26
C PHE A 128 9.31 7.13 15.25
N ILE A 129 9.20 8.21 14.48
CA ILE A 129 8.27 8.31 13.36
C ILE A 129 8.95 8.96 12.15
N ALA A 130 8.85 8.33 10.97
CA ALA A 130 9.27 8.90 9.69
C ALA A 130 8.06 9.14 8.81
N GLU A 131 7.90 10.38 8.29
CA GLU A 131 6.76 10.75 7.45
C GLU A 131 7.16 11.60 6.27
N GLY A 132 6.35 11.58 5.22
CA GLY A 132 6.52 12.51 4.11
C GLY A 132 6.34 13.97 4.57
N TRP A 133 7.03 14.90 3.91
CA TRP A 133 6.95 16.33 4.23
C TRP A 133 5.51 16.90 4.14
N ASP A 134 4.65 16.28 3.34
CA ASP A 134 3.24 16.64 3.13
C ASP A 134 2.27 15.75 3.90
N PHE A 135 2.78 14.88 4.76
CA PHE A 135 1.94 14.02 5.59
C PHE A 135 1.03 14.84 6.50
N ARG A 136 -0.21 14.38 6.61
CA ARG A 136 -1.21 14.95 7.49
C ARG A 136 -2.02 13.86 8.16
N CYS A 137 -2.28 14.04 9.44
CA CYS A 137 -3.16 13.17 10.21
C CYS A 137 -4.18 13.96 11.04
N GLY A 138 -5.04 13.23 11.74
CA GLY A 138 -6.11 13.79 12.54
C GLY A 138 -7.29 14.31 11.72
N TYR A 139 -8.33 14.72 12.42
CA TYR A 139 -9.56 15.19 11.81
C TYR A 139 -9.28 16.30 10.76
N ARG A 140 -9.78 16.10 9.54
CA ARG A 140 -9.58 16.97 8.37
C ARG A 140 -8.10 17.26 8.04
N GLY A 141 -7.17 16.40 8.45
CA GLY A 141 -5.75 16.58 8.18
C GLY A 141 -5.15 17.82 8.87
N ALA A 142 -5.68 18.20 10.02
CA ALA A 142 -5.25 19.40 10.74
C ALA A 142 -3.83 19.32 11.33
N TYR A 143 -3.27 18.09 11.42
CA TYR A 143 -1.98 17.82 12.06
C TYR A 143 -0.94 17.47 11.01
N GLY A 144 -0.05 18.37 10.71
CA GLY A 144 1.02 18.20 9.72
C GLY A 144 2.42 18.15 10.35
N MET A 145 3.46 18.29 9.52
CA MET A 145 4.86 18.19 9.94
C MET A 145 5.21 19.10 11.12
N LYS A 146 4.71 20.35 11.15
CA LYS A 146 4.97 21.31 12.23
C LYS A 146 4.44 20.81 13.57
N GLU A 147 3.22 20.35 13.58
CA GLU A 147 2.53 19.83 14.76
C GLU A 147 3.15 18.53 15.24
N ILE A 148 3.54 17.63 14.32
CA ILE A 148 4.20 16.36 14.63
C ILE A 148 5.57 16.64 15.27
N ARG A 149 6.37 17.56 14.73
CA ARG A 149 7.65 17.96 15.35
C ARG A 149 7.46 18.55 16.74
N ALA A 150 6.41 19.35 16.95
CA ALA A 150 6.10 19.90 18.26
C ALA A 150 5.69 18.80 19.27
N PHE A 151 4.83 17.88 18.83
CA PHE A 151 4.45 16.71 19.60
C PHE A 151 5.65 15.84 19.95
N SER A 152 6.51 15.54 18.98
CA SER A 152 7.71 14.70 19.17
C SER A 152 8.62 15.25 20.25
N ARG A 153 8.93 16.56 20.21
CA ARG A 153 9.73 17.22 21.25
C ARG A 153 9.12 17.10 22.65
N LYS A 154 7.79 17.25 22.76
CA LYS A 154 7.09 17.17 24.06
C LYS A 154 7.01 15.73 24.60
N SER A 155 6.91 14.75 23.70
CA SER A 155 6.75 13.35 24.06
C SER A 155 8.06 12.57 24.13
N GLY A 156 9.21 13.23 23.87
CA GLY A 156 10.52 12.58 23.88
C GLY A 156 10.72 11.54 22.78
N ILE A 157 10.02 11.69 21.66
CA ILE A 157 10.20 10.84 20.46
C ILE A 157 10.96 11.59 19.36
N VAL A 158 11.55 10.83 18.45
CA VAL A 158 12.24 11.38 17.27
C VAL A 158 11.29 11.39 16.07
N SER A 159 11.34 12.45 15.26
CA SER A 159 10.56 12.53 14.01
C SER A 159 11.42 12.99 12.86
N GLU A 160 11.36 12.28 11.73
CA GLU A 160 12.08 12.61 10.49
C GLU A 160 11.13 12.77 9.30
N PHE A 161 11.51 13.67 8.39
CA PHE A 161 10.73 14.02 7.20
C PHE A 161 11.69 14.12 6.03
N PRO A 162 11.90 13.02 5.28
CA PRO A 162 12.81 13.03 4.14
C PRO A 162 12.24 13.84 2.97
N GLU A 163 13.13 14.30 2.12
CA GLU A 163 12.79 14.95 0.86
C GLU A 163 12.05 13.98 -0.09
N PRO A 164 11.17 14.49 -0.96
CA PRO A 164 10.42 13.66 -1.89
C PRO A 164 11.35 12.97 -2.90
N THR A 165 11.07 11.71 -3.19
CA THR A 165 11.74 10.97 -4.26
C THR A 165 11.20 11.41 -5.61
N LEU A 166 12.10 11.67 -6.56
CA LEU A 166 11.76 12.06 -7.93
C LEU A 166 12.05 10.93 -8.92
N TYR A 167 11.20 10.82 -9.93
CA TYR A 167 11.41 10.00 -11.12
C TYR A 167 11.28 10.88 -12.37
N LYS A 168 12.35 11.00 -13.16
CA LYS A 168 12.43 11.90 -14.33
C LYS A 168 11.98 13.35 -14.05
N GLY A 169 12.30 13.86 -12.86
CA GLY A 169 11.95 15.22 -12.45
C GLY A 169 10.55 15.38 -11.86
N GLU A 170 9.69 14.38 -11.92
CA GLU A 170 8.36 14.38 -11.31
C GLU A 170 8.39 13.70 -9.94
N ARG A 171 7.63 14.21 -8.99
CA ARG A 171 7.48 13.59 -7.67
C ARG A 171 6.78 12.23 -7.79
N VAL A 172 7.39 11.19 -7.26
CA VAL A 172 6.79 9.86 -7.19
C VAL A 172 5.63 9.88 -6.20
N SER A 173 4.45 9.47 -6.66
CA SER A 173 3.23 9.38 -5.85
C SER A 173 2.31 8.28 -6.37
N SER A 174 1.43 7.76 -5.50
CA SER A 174 0.40 6.79 -5.91
C SER A 174 -0.50 7.34 -7.02
N SER A 175 -0.81 8.63 -7.00
CA SER A 175 -1.62 9.27 -8.06
C SER A 175 -0.93 9.27 -9.42
N LEU A 176 0.36 9.64 -9.46
CA LEU A 176 1.14 9.61 -10.69
C LEU A 176 1.28 8.18 -11.24
N ILE A 177 1.55 7.22 -10.37
CA ILE A 177 1.67 5.80 -10.77
C ILE A 177 0.34 5.29 -11.35
N ARG A 178 -0.79 5.63 -10.72
CA ARG A 178 -2.14 5.28 -11.17
C ARG A 178 -2.41 5.84 -12.56
N LEU A 179 -2.09 7.11 -12.77
CA LEU A 179 -2.21 7.75 -14.08
C LEU A 179 -1.37 7.02 -15.14
N ARG A 180 -0.12 6.68 -14.85
CA ARG A 180 0.75 5.95 -15.81
C ARG A 180 0.22 4.56 -16.15
N ILE A 181 -0.37 3.85 -15.17
CA ILE A 181 -1.01 2.55 -15.44
C ILE A 181 -2.23 2.75 -16.34
N PHE A 182 -3.09 3.71 -16.01
CA PHE A 182 -4.29 4.01 -16.80
C PHE A 182 -3.94 4.37 -18.25
N GLU A 183 -2.95 5.22 -18.45
CA GLU A 183 -2.42 5.58 -19.78
C GLU A 183 -1.70 4.42 -20.53
N GLY A 184 -1.52 3.27 -19.88
CA GLY A 184 -0.79 2.11 -20.44
C GLY A 184 0.74 2.24 -20.40
N ASP A 185 1.28 3.28 -19.76
CA ASP A 185 2.74 3.42 -19.52
C ASP A 185 3.17 2.57 -18.30
N ILE A 186 2.99 1.26 -18.45
CA ILE A 186 3.33 0.29 -17.39
C ILE A 186 4.82 0.38 -17.02
N ARG A 187 5.70 0.67 -17.99
CA ARG A 187 7.14 0.76 -17.75
C ARG A 187 7.51 1.88 -16.76
N SER A 188 6.94 3.06 -16.91
CA SER A 188 7.17 4.17 -15.97
C SER A 188 6.53 3.88 -14.61
N ALA A 189 5.33 3.28 -14.59
CA ALA A 189 4.67 2.86 -13.37
C ALA A 189 5.54 1.86 -12.57
N GLU A 190 6.07 0.82 -13.23
CA GLU A 190 6.94 -0.18 -12.63
C GLU A 190 8.27 0.41 -12.10
N ALA A 191 8.86 1.34 -12.85
CA ALA A 191 10.07 2.04 -12.39
C ALA A 191 9.81 2.82 -11.09
N MET A 192 8.66 3.48 -10.97
CA MET A 192 8.26 4.17 -9.75
C MET A 192 7.85 3.21 -8.63
N LEU A 193 7.19 2.09 -8.95
CA LEU A 193 6.85 1.05 -7.97
C LEU A 193 8.08 0.30 -7.43
N GLY A 194 9.19 0.27 -8.19
CA GLY A 194 10.35 -0.55 -7.90
C GLY A 194 10.09 -2.06 -8.02
N ARG A 195 9.01 -2.45 -8.70
CA ARG A 195 8.60 -3.83 -8.96
C ARG A 195 7.64 -3.89 -10.14
N LYS A 196 7.37 -5.12 -10.61
CA LYS A 196 6.32 -5.34 -11.61
C LYS A 196 4.95 -4.96 -11.09
N TYR A 197 4.11 -4.42 -11.99
CA TYR A 197 2.71 -4.23 -11.68
C TYR A 197 1.94 -5.53 -11.87
N ALA A 198 1.12 -5.91 -10.89
CA ALA A 198 0.37 -7.15 -10.91
C ALA A 198 -1.05 -6.95 -10.39
N LEU A 199 -2.02 -7.49 -11.12
CA LEU A 199 -3.41 -7.60 -10.66
C LEU A 199 -3.53 -8.80 -9.72
N ASP A 200 -4.20 -8.61 -8.60
CA ASP A 200 -4.59 -9.68 -7.69
C ASP A 200 -5.87 -10.32 -8.21
N CYS A 201 -5.77 -11.57 -8.61
CA CYS A 201 -6.87 -12.33 -9.18
C CYS A 201 -7.41 -13.42 -8.22
N SER A 202 -6.92 -13.45 -6.98
CA SER A 202 -7.24 -14.51 -6.01
C SER A 202 -8.71 -14.53 -5.57
N ALA A 203 -9.41 -13.40 -5.69
CA ALA A 203 -10.78 -13.23 -5.17
C ALA A 203 -11.89 -13.49 -6.19
N PHE A 204 -11.59 -13.78 -7.45
CA PHE A 204 -12.62 -14.01 -8.47
C PHE A 204 -12.26 -15.09 -9.48
N VAL A 205 -13.25 -15.53 -10.25
CA VAL A 205 -13.15 -16.60 -11.23
C VAL A 205 -13.24 -16.01 -12.64
N TRP A 206 -12.25 -16.31 -13.46
CA TRP A 206 -12.27 -16.01 -14.89
C TRP A 206 -13.29 -16.89 -15.61
N LYS A 207 -14.06 -16.31 -16.52
CA LYS A 207 -15.00 -17.05 -17.37
C LYS A 207 -14.28 -17.58 -18.61
N LYS A 208 -14.55 -18.84 -18.98
CA LYS A 208 -14.07 -19.40 -20.26
C LYS A 208 -14.95 -18.89 -21.40
N ASP A 209 -14.30 -18.38 -22.44
CA ASP A 209 -14.96 -17.94 -23.66
C ASP A 209 -14.09 -18.37 -24.85
N GLY A 210 -14.55 -19.41 -25.57
CA GLY A 210 -13.76 -20.04 -26.62
C GLY A 210 -12.40 -20.55 -26.12
N GLY A 211 -11.32 -20.03 -26.68
CA GLY A 211 -9.94 -20.33 -26.27
C GLY A 211 -9.34 -19.32 -25.28
N ALA A 212 -10.12 -18.36 -24.80
CA ALA A 212 -9.71 -17.29 -23.93
C ALA A 212 -10.34 -17.39 -22.51
N LEU A 213 -9.80 -16.63 -21.58
CA LEU A 213 -10.42 -16.35 -20.29
C LEU A 213 -10.82 -14.87 -20.26
N THR A 214 -12.04 -14.59 -19.84
CA THR A 214 -12.58 -13.22 -19.78
C THR A 214 -12.99 -12.84 -18.36
N ALA A 215 -12.94 -11.55 -18.06
CA ALA A 215 -13.45 -10.97 -16.81
C ALA A 215 -13.98 -9.56 -17.07
N GLU A 216 -14.97 -9.13 -16.28
CA GLU A 216 -15.44 -7.75 -16.30
C GLU A 216 -14.45 -6.83 -15.59
N ARG A 217 -14.20 -5.63 -16.14
CA ARG A 217 -13.33 -4.63 -15.49
C ARG A 217 -13.81 -4.30 -14.08
N SER A 218 -15.11 -4.24 -13.86
CA SER A 218 -15.74 -3.96 -12.57
C SER A 218 -15.44 -5.00 -11.47
N ALA A 219 -14.95 -6.18 -11.83
CA ALA A 219 -14.50 -7.20 -10.88
C ALA A 219 -13.19 -6.82 -10.17
N PHE A 220 -12.43 -5.86 -10.72
CA PHE A 220 -11.13 -5.45 -10.16
C PHE A 220 -11.27 -4.17 -9.36
N VAL A 221 -10.73 -4.19 -8.14
CA VAL A 221 -10.56 -2.97 -7.33
C VAL A 221 -9.31 -2.20 -7.72
N GLN A 222 -8.41 -2.82 -8.47
CA GLN A 222 -7.15 -2.24 -8.89
C GLN A 222 -7.30 -1.46 -10.20
N VAL A 223 -6.50 -0.41 -10.34
CA VAL A 223 -6.43 0.37 -11.57
C VAL A 223 -6.00 -0.52 -12.74
N LEU A 224 -6.66 -0.35 -13.85
CA LEU A 224 -6.42 -1.09 -15.09
C LEU A 224 -6.01 -0.10 -16.18
N PRO A 225 -5.17 -0.50 -17.14
CA PRO A 225 -4.97 0.29 -18.34
C PRO A 225 -6.32 0.56 -19.04
N GLU A 226 -6.52 1.77 -19.57
CA GLU A 226 -7.78 2.12 -20.25
C GLU A 226 -8.04 1.18 -21.42
N HIS A 227 -7.04 1.07 -22.29
CA HIS A 227 -7.05 0.18 -23.46
C HIS A 227 -5.66 -0.39 -23.71
N GLY A 228 -5.59 -1.44 -24.52
CA GLY A 228 -4.32 -1.96 -25.05
C GLY A 228 -4.12 -3.43 -24.85
N THR A 229 -3.05 -3.91 -25.46
CA THR A 229 -2.63 -5.31 -25.39
C THR A 229 -1.25 -5.40 -24.72
N TYR A 230 -1.12 -6.35 -23.81
CA TYR A 230 0.04 -6.51 -22.95
C TYR A 230 0.51 -7.97 -22.92
N GLY A 231 1.81 -8.17 -22.96
CA GLY A 231 2.41 -9.44 -22.57
C GLY A 231 2.42 -9.53 -21.03
N VAL A 232 1.91 -10.61 -20.50
CA VAL A 232 1.78 -10.82 -19.05
C VAL A 232 2.29 -12.17 -18.62
N ARG A 233 2.62 -12.30 -17.34
CA ARG A 233 2.77 -13.58 -16.65
C ARG A 233 1.52 -13.87 -15.85
N VAL A 234 0.92 -15.02 -16.10
CA VAL A 234 -0.20 -15.54 -15.32
C VAL A 234 0.36 -16.49 -14.27
N ILE A 235 0.12 -16.14 -13.01
CA ILE A 235 0.61 -16.85 -11.82
C ILE A 235 -0.54 -17.64 -11.21
N THR A 236 -0.33 -18.94 -11.05
CA THR A 236 -1.28 -19.87 -10.43
C THR A 236 -0.64 -20.57 -9.23
N ASP A 237 -1.34 -21.51 -8.59
CA ASP A 237 -0.80 -22.30 -7.48
C ASP A 237 0.39 -23.20 -7.87
N GLY A 238 0.49 -23.61 -9.11
CA GLY A 238 1.48 -24.61 -9.55
C GLY A 238 2.37 -24.19 -10.71
N CYS A 239 2.06 -23.07 -11.38
CA CYS A 239 2.87 -22.65 -12.55
C CYS A 239 2.82 -21.16 -12.80
N VAL A 240 3.78 -20.70 -13.57
CA VAL A 240 3.83 -19.38 -14.17
C VAL A 240 3.89 -19.57 -15.68
N SER A 241 2.99 -18.94 -16.43
CA SER A 241 2.95 -19.01 -17.88
C SER A 241 2.83 -17.60 -18.48
N GLU A 242 3.39 -17.40 -19.66
CA GLU A 242 3.16 -16.17 -20.41
C GLU A 242 1.83 -16.23 -21.14
N ALA A 243 1.17 -15.09 -21.23
CA ALA A 243 -0.10 -14.91 -21.90
C ALA A 243 -0.18 -13.52 -22.55
N ARG A 244 -1.21 -13.34 -23.37
CA ARG A 244 -1.62 -12.06 -23.91
C ARG A 244 -2.79 -11.54 -23.10
N PHE A 245 -2.70 -10.33 -22.58
CA PHE A 245 -3.77 -9.64 -21.86
C PHE A 245 -4.25 -8.47 -22.68
N THR A 246 -5.54 -8.43 -22.96
CA THR A 246 -6.18 -7.31 -23.68
C THR A 246 -7.14 -6.61 -22.74
N ALA A 247 -6.96 -5.30 -22.60
CA ALA A 247 -7.86 -4.43 -21.84
C ALA A 247 -8.76 -3.66 -22.83
N GLU A 248 -10.07 -3.81 -22.67
CA GLU A 248 -11.10 -3.07 -23.41
C GLU A 248 -11.99 -2.32 -22.43
N SER A 249 -12.95 -1.52 -22.92
CA SER A 249 -13.79 -0.64 -22.10
C SER A 249 -14.53 -1.37 -20.97
N HIS A 250 -14.98 -2.60 -21.19
CA HIS A 250 -15.80 -3.34 -20.22
C HIS A 250 -15.25 -4.72 -19.88
N ILE A 251 -14.43 -5.29 -20.75
CA ILE A 251 -13.95 -6.68 -20.66
C ILE A 251 -12.44 -6.72 -20.69
N LEU A 252 -11.90 -7.64 -19.91
CA LEU A 252 -10.51 -8.05 -19.92
C LEU A 252 -10.44 -9.45 -20.51
N CYS A 253 -9.44 -9.69 -21.35
CA CYS A 253 -9.24 -10.97 -22.02
C CYS A 253 -7.81 -11.48 -21.80
N LEU A 254 -7.68 -12.77 -21.45
CA LEU A 254 -6.42 -13.51 -21.41
C LEU A 254 -6.42 -14.59 -22.47
N GLU A 255 -5.46 -14.52 -23.37
CA GLU A 255 -5.28 -15.44 -24.50
C GLU A 255 -3.90 -16.11 -24.47
N ASN A 256 -3.75 -17.14 -25.30
CA ASN A 256 -2.49 -17.88 -25.46
C ASN A 256 -1.99 -18.56 -24.18
N LEU A 257 -2.92 -18.98 -23.32
CA LEU A 257 -2.60 -19.76 -22.11
C LEU A 257 -2.12 -21.15 -22.52
N GLN A 258 -0.96 -21.58 -22.02
CA GLN A 258 -0.32 -22.83 -22.43
C GLN A 258 -1.02 -24.10 -21.95
N LYS A 259 -1.95 -24.02 -20.96
CA LYS A 259 -2.70 -25.15 -20.38
C LYS A 259 -4.05 -24.70 -19.81
N ASP A 260 -4.87 -25.65 -19.46
CA ASP A 260 -6.13 -25.41 -18.70
C ASP A 260 -5.81 -24.77 -17.34
N VAL A 261 -5.84 -23.44 -17.33
CA VAL A 261 -5.47 -22.64 -16.16
C VAL A 261 -6.66 -22.58 -15.22
N ARG A 262 -6.49 -23.09 -14.02
CA ARG A 262 -7.47 -22.99 -12.93
C ARG A 262 -6.87 -22.13 -11.81
N HIS A 263 -7.66 -21.28 -11.19
CA HIS A 263 -7.25 -20.44 -10.06
C HIS A 263 -6.04 -19.55 -10.36
N ILE A 264 -6.27 -18.51 -11.14
CA ILE A 264 -5.27 -17.45 -11.34
C ILE A 264 -5.14 -16.66 -10.04
N LYS A 265 -3.93 -16.59 -9.50
CA LYS A 265 -3.60 -15.76 -8.33
C LYS A 265 -3.29 -14.33 -8.71
N ALA A 266 -2.51 -14.17 -9.78
CA ALA A 266 -2.11 -12.85 -10.23
C ALA A 266 -1.83 -12.83 -11.74
N VAL A 267 -2.01 -11.64 -12.32
CA VAL A 267 -1.59 -11.30 -13.68
C VAL A 267 -0.56 -10.18 -13.58
N GLU A 268 0.69 -10.51 -13.87
CA GLU A 268 1.81 -9.58 -13.79
C GLU A 268 2.17 -9.05 -15.18
N PHE A 269 2.22 -7.74 -15.35
CA PHE A 269 2.56 -7.10 -16.62
C PHE A 269 4.06 -7.24 -16.92
N ILE A 270 4.40 -7.54 -18.18
CA ILE A 270 5.79 -7.65 -18.65
C ILE A 270 6.13 -6.51 -19.62
N ARG A 271 5.25 -6.28 -20.60
CA ARG A 271 5.47 -5.30 -21.67
C ARG A 271 4.15 -4.92 -22.34
N THR A 272 4.10 -3.71 -22.89
CA THR A 272 3.05 -3.31 -23.81
C THR A 272 3.34 -3.92 -25.17
N ILE A 273 2.34 -4.52 -25.83
CA ILE A 273 2.41 -5.02 -27.20
C ILE A 273 1.83 -3.90 -28.06
N LYS A 274 2.70 -3.24 -28.84
CA LYS A 274 2.25 -2.28 -29.86
C LYS A 274 1.71 -3.07 -31.04
N GLU A 275 0.52 -2.73 -31.49
CA GLU A 275 -0.04 -3.21 -32.77
C GLU A 275 0.75 -2.67 -33.93
#